data_f0e1ff3595f148687e0122235f40924c
#
_entry.id   f0e1ff3595f148687e0122235f40924c
#
_cell.length_a   1.000
_cell.length_b   1.000
_cell.length_c   1.000
_cell.angle_alpha   90.00
_cell.angle_beta   90.00
_cell.angle_gamma   90.00
#
_symmetry.space_group_name_H-M   'P 1'
#
loop_
_entity.id
_entity.type
_entity.pdbx_description
1 polymer ?
#
loop_
_entity_poly.entity_id
_entity_poly.type
_entity_poly.pdbx_seq_one_letter_code
_entity_poly.pdbx_strand_id
1 'polypeptide(L)'
;RRRHTRCLSDWSSDVCSSDLMATDMEKMEAVLDDPYILITDKKISNIQEILPLLEQVVQSGARLLIIAEDIEGEALTTLIVNKLRGTFNVVAVKAPGYGDRRKEMLQDIAILTGGQVISEELGFDLKETTMDQLGRAKSVKVQKENTVIVDGCGDKNAIEDRVAQIKKALEETTSEFDKEKLQERLAKLAGGVAVIRVGAATETEMKEAKLRMEDALNATRAAVEEGIIGGGGSAYIHASKEVKKFADELEGDEKTGANIILKALEAPLYQIAKNAGLEGAVIVNKVRESEPGTGFDAYNEKYVNMVEQGILDPAKVTRSALQNATSVASTLLTTESVVATIKEDAPAMPAGGAGGMGMM
;
A
#
# COMPACT_ATOMS: atom_id res chain seq x y z
N ARG A 1 24.19 -17.10 -3.99
CA ARG A 1 23.60 -16.53 -5.23
C ARG A 1 22.49 -15.59 -4.77
N ARG A 2 22.69 -14.27 -4.84
CA ARG A 2 21.67 -13.27 -4.61
C ARG A 2 20.68 -13.33 -5.78
N ARG A 3 19.46 -13.78 -5.52
CA ARG A 3 18.37 -13.70 -6.49
C ARG A 3 17.90 -12.25 -6.54
N HIS A 4 18.03 -11.61 -7.68
CA HIS A 4 17.55 -10.24 -7.89
C HIS A 4 16.02 -10.29 -8.04
N THR A 5 15.33 -9.97 -6.97
CA THR A 5 13.89 -9.74 -6.98
C THR A 5 13.66 -8.26 -7.26
N ARG A 6 12.92 -7.92 -8.29
CA ARG A 6 12.67 -6.54 -8.73
C ARG A 6 11.19 -6.21 -8.58
N CYS A 7 10.92 -5.08 -7.97
CA CYS A 7 9.58 -4.58 -7.69
C CYS A 7 9.28 -3.36 -8.56
N LEU A 8 8.09 -3.33 -9.13
CA LEU A 8 7.47 -2.14 -9.67
C LEU A 8 6.42 -1.68 -8.66
N SER A 9 6.86 -1.15 -7.51
CA SER A 9 5.96 -0.58 -6.50
C SER A 9 5.56 0.84 -6.90
N ASP A 10 4.36 1.22 -6.52
CA ASP A 10 3.64 2.46 -6.79
C ASP A 10 2.99 2.54 -8.18
N TRP A 11 2.14 1.58 -8.42
CA TRP A 11 1.08 1.75 -9.35
C TRP A 11 -0.19 2.01 -8.55
N SER A 12 -0.54 3.27 -8.36
CA SER A 12 -1.91 3.66 -8.07
C SER A 12 -2.71 3.40 -9.34
N SER A 13 -2.83 2.14 -9.69
CA SER A 13 -3.79 1.71 -10.68
C SER A 13 -5.06 1.41 -9.90
N ASP A 14 -6.11 2.14 -10.19
CA ASP A 14 -7.44 1.60 -10.01
C ASP A 14 -7.43 0.27 -10.76
N VAL A 15 -7.17 -0.81 -10.03
CA VAL A 15 -7.13 -2.15 -10.62
C VAL A 15 -8.53 -2.37 -11.15
N CYS A 16 -8.63 -2.50 -12.46
CA CYS A 16 -9.87 -2.80 -13.11
C CYS A 16 -10.43 -4.09 -12.52
N SER A 17 -11.39 -3.98 -11.58
CA SER A 17 -12.04 -5.08 -10.87
C SER A 17 -11.10 -6.08 -10.16
N SER A 18 -10.13 -5.59 -9.37
CA SER A 18 -9.22 -6.42 -8.57
C SER A 18 -9.93 -7.49 -7.74
N ASP A 19 -11.08 -7.15 -7.21
CA ASP A 19 -11.86 -8.01 -6.34
C ASP A 19 -12.33 -9.30 -7.04
N LEU A 20 -12.67 -9.23 -8.33
CA LEU A 20 -13.11 -10.36 -9.14
C LEU A 20 -11.94 -11.13 -9.77
N MET A 21 -10.73 -10.54 -9.81
CA MET A 21 -9.53 -11.18 -10.34
C MET A 21 -8.56 -11.68 -9.25
N ALA A 22 -8.88 -11.52 -7.98
CA ALA A 22 -8.09 -12.06 -6.89
C ALA A 22 -8.06 -13.59 -6.92
N THR A 23 -6.90 -14.18 -6.64
CA THR A 23 -6.74 -15.62 -6.42
C THR A 23 -6.85 -15.98 -4.94
N ASP A 24 -6.59 -15.02 -4.07
CA ASP A 24 -6.78 -15.10 -2.62
C ASP A 24 -7.75 -13.97 -2.22
N MET A 25 -9.00 -14.35 -1.95
CA MET A 25 -10.08 -13.40 -1.61
C MET A 25 -9.92 -12.81 -0.21
N GLU A 26 -9.24 -13.50 0.71
CA GLU A 26 -9.00 -12.98 2.07
C GLU A 26 -7.97 -11.85 2.06
N LYS A 27 -6.97 -11.97 1.19
CA LYS A 27 -5.88 -11.00 1.07
C LYS A 27 -6.09 -10.00 -0.07
N MET A 28 -7.12 -10.17 -0.88
CA MET A 28 -7.40 -9.36 -2.07
C MET A 28 -6.17 -9.25 -2.98
N GLU A 29 -5.51 -10.39 -3.22
CA GLU A 29 -4.30 -10.47 -4.05
C GLU A 29 -4.39 -11.58 -5.09
N ALA A 30 -3.73 -11.37 -6.24
CA ALA A 30 -3.55 -12.39 -7.26
C ALA A 30 -2.08 -12.73 -7.37
N VAL A 31 -1.78 -14.02 -7.30
CA VAL A 31 -0.41 -14.54 -7.47
C VAL A 31 -0.37 -15.42 -8.71
N LEU A 32 0.50 -15.06 -9.64
CA LEU A 32 0.77 -15.80 -10.87
C LEU A 32 2.21 -16.32 -10.83
N ASP A 33 2.38 -17.63 -10.90
CA ASP A 33 3.70 -18.24 -11.04
C ASP A 33 3.98 -18.50 -12.51
N ASP A 34 5.16 -18.14 -12.97
CA ASP A 34 5.65 -18.25 -14.35
C ASP A 34 4.69 -17.70 -15.41
N PRO A 35 4.14 -16.48 -15.24
CA PRO A 35 3.20 -15.89 -16.16
C PRO A 35 3.87 -15.36 -17.43
N TYR A 36 3.12 -15.37 -18.52
CA TYR A 36 3.34 -14.48 -19.65
C TYR A 36 2.78 -13.10 -19.35
N ILE A 37 3.40 -12.05 -19.90
CA ILE A 37 3.05 -10.66 -19.61
C ILE A 37 2.82 -9.93 -20.94
N LEU A 38 1.58 -9.59 -21.23
CA LEU A 38 1.21 -8.71 -22.33
C LEU A 38 1.34 -7.26 -21.85
N ILE A 39 2.08 -6.44 -22.59
CA ILE A 39 2.34 -5.03 -22.28
C ILE A 39 1.86 -4.18 -23.44
N THR A 40 0.89 -3.30 -23.23
CA THR A 40 0.36 -2.42 -24.27
C THR A 40 0.00 -1.04 -23.70
N ASP A 41 0.16 -0.02 -24.50
CA ASP A 41 -0.30 1.35 -24.22
C ASP A 41 -1.73 1.61 -24.71
N LYS A 42 -2.36 0.59 -25.32
CA LYS A 42 -3.73 0.68 -25.81
C LYS A 42 -4.75 0.37 -24.72
N LYS A 43 -5.94 0.92 -24.91
CA LYS A 43 -7.14 0.54 -24.19
C LYS A 43 -7.80 -0.67 -24.87
N ILE A 44 -8.13 -1.70 -24.11
CA ILE A 44 -8.75 -2.92 -24.60
C ILE A 44 -10.22 -2.93 -24.21
N SER A 45 -11.11 -2.65 -25.14
CA SER A 45 -12.56 -2.69 -24.92
C SER A 45 -13.25 -3.86 -25.65
N ASN A 46 -12.65 -4.36 -26.73
CA ASN A 46 -13.17 -5.48 -27.49
C ASN A 46 -12.26 -6.71 -27.36
N ILE A 47 -12.84 -7.83 -26.95
CA ILE A 47 -12.09 -9.09 -26.77
C ILE A 47 -11.48 -9.61 -28.07
N GLN A 48 -12.07 -9.28 -29.22
CA GLN A 48 -11.61 -9.71 -30.55
C GLN A 48 -10.18 -9.21 -30.86
N GLU A 49 -9.73 -8.15 -30.22
CA GLU A 49 -8.40 -7.59 -30.43
C GLU A 49 -7.30 -8.48 -29.86
N ILE A 50 -7.60 -9.22 -28.81
CA ILE A 50 -6.64 -10.09 -28.11
C ILE A 50 -7.01 -11.57 -28.22
N LEU A 51 -8.11 -11.91 -28.90
CA LEU A 51 -8.60 -13.29 -28.99
C LEU A 51 -7.58 -14.28 -29.55
N PRO A 52 -6.85 -13.98 -30.65
CA PRO A 52 -5.84 -14.91 -31.18
C PRO A 52 -4.72 -15.22 -30.18
N LEU A 53 -4.33 -14.24 -29.37
CA LEU A 53 -3.34 -14.43 -28.31
C LEU A 53 -3.91 -15.25 -27.16
N LEU A 54 -5.15 -14.96 -26.73
CA LEU A 54 -5.79 -15.72 -25.65
C LEU A 54 -5.95 -17.20 -26.00
N GLU A 55 -6.29 -17.52 -27.26
CA GLU A 55 -6.36 -18.91 -27.73
C GLU A 55 -5.03 -19.64 -27.59
N GLN A 56 -3.91 -19.01 -27.96
CA GLN A 56 -2.57 -19.57 -27.79
C GLN A 56 -2.24 -19.81 -26.30
N VAL A 57 -2.55 -18.82 -25.43
CA VAL A 57 -2.30 -18.93 -23.99
C VAL A 57 -3.15 -20.05 -23.36
N VAL A 58 -4.42 -20.17 -23.73
CA VAL A 58 -5.31 -21.24 -23.25
C VAL A 58 -4.80 -22.62 -23.71
N GLN A 59 -4.41 -22.76 -24.98
CA GLN A 59 -3.86 -24.02 -25.52
C GLN A 59 -2.57 -24.45 -24.82
N SER A 60 -1.73 -23.49 -24.42
CA SER A 60 -0.50 -23.77 -23.67
C SER A 60 -0.73 -24.02 -22.16
N GLY A 61 -1.94 -23.76 -21.65
CA GLY A 61 -2.24 -23.84 -20.22
C GLY A 61 -1.49 -22.82 -19.37
N ALA A 62 -0.97 -21.76 -20.00
CA ALA A 62 -0.15 -20.75 -19.35
C ALA A 62 -1.00 -19.73 -18.57
N ARG A 63 -0.36 -19.00 -17.65
CA ARG A 63 -0.95 -17.87 -16.93
C ARG A 63 -0.61 -16.57 -17.65
N LEU A 64 -1.54 -15.63 -17.68
CA LEU A 64 -1.37 -14.36 -18.39
C LEU A 64 -1.59 -13.17 -17.44
N LEU A 65 -0.64 -12.27 -17.43
CA LEU A 65 -0.82 -10.91 -16.92
C LEU A 65 -1.00 -9.96 -18.11
N ILE A 66 -2.04 -9.14 -18.10
CA ILE A 66 -2.26 -8.11 -19.09
C ILE A 66 -2.02 -6.75 -18.42
N ILE A 67 -1.09 -5.99 -18.97
CA ILE A 67 -0.80 -4.60 -18.58
C ILE A 67 -1.24 -3.71 -19.76
N ALA A 68 -2.35 -3.00 -19.60
CA ALA A 68 -2.93 -2.15 -20.65
C ALA A 68 -3.28 -0.78 -20.09
N GLU A 69 -3.46 0.22 -20.96
CA GLU A 69 -3.93 1.54 -20.51
C GLU A 69 -5.20 1.44 -19.68
N ASP A 70 -6.17 0.70 -20.21
CA ASP A 70 -7.41 0.32 -19.53
C ASP A 70 -7.97 -0.95 -20.15
N ILE A 71 -8.76 -1.70 -19.38
CA ILE A 71 -9.53 -2.84 -19.88
C ILE A 71 -10.96 -2.68 -19.41
N GLU A 72 -11.88 -2.56 -20.32
CA GLU A 72 -13.28 -2.26 -20.00
C GLU A 72 -14.27 -3.00 -20.90
N GLY A 73 -15.56 -2.83 -20.61
CA GLY A 73 -16.65 -3.32 -21.44
C GLY A 73 -16.67 -4.84 -21.61
N GLU A 74 -16.83 -5.28 -22.86
CA GLU A 74 -16.95 -6.69 -23.24
C GLU A 74 -15.67 -7.47 -22.93
N ALA A 75 -14.50 -6.88 -23.18
CA ALA A 75 -13.21 -7.52 -22.94
C ALA A 75 -13.05 -7.90 -21.47
N LEU A 76 -13.30 -6.95 -20.57
CA LEU A 76 -13.20 -7.18 -19.12
C LEU A 76 -14.17 -8.27 -18.66
N THR A 77 -15.43 -8.17 -19.04
CA THR A 77 -16.47 -9.13 -18.66
C THR A 77 -16.12 -10.54 -19.12
N THR A 78 -15.62 -10.68 -20.34
CA THR A 78 -15.23 -11.98 -20.92
C THR A 78 -14.03 -12.57 -20.18
N LEU A 79 -13.02 -11.78 -19.83
CA LEU A 79 -11.87 -12.22 -19.05
C LEU A 79 -12.28 -12.72 -17.66
N ILE A 80 -13.13 -11.96 -16.94
CA ILE A 80 -13.63 -12.32 -15.62
C ILE A 80 -14.43 -13.63 -15.67
N VAL A 81 -15.39 -13.75 -16.61
CA VAL A 81 -16.23 -14.96 -16.74
C VAL A 81 -15.39 -16.19 -17.00
N ASN A 82 -14.40 -16.11 -17.90
CA ASN A 82 -13.54 -17.25 -18.21
C ASN A 82 -12.62 -17.61 -17.04
N LYS A 83 -12.13 -16.64 -16.29
CA LYS A 83 -11.38 -16.88 -15.05
C LYS A 83 -12.23 -17.58 -14.00
N LEU A 84 -13.45 -17.09 -13.74
CA LEU A 84 -14.39 -17.69 -12.76
C LEU A 84 -14.77 -19.11 -13.14
N ARG A 85 -14.85 -19.41 -14.44
CA ARG A 85 -15.08 -20.77 -14.95
C ARG A 85 -13.85 -21.68 -14.85
N GLY A 86 -12.70 -21.13 -14.49
CA GLY A 86 -11.44 -21.86 -14.45
C GLY A 86 -10.87 -22.23 -15.81
N THR A 87 -11.36 -21.62 -16.90
CA THR A 87 -10.93 -21.92 -18.26
C THR A 87 -9.46 -21.52 -18.46
N PHE A 88 -9.06 -20.35 -17.91
CA PHE A 88 -7.67 -19.94 -17.89
C PHE A 88 -7.39 -18.89 -16.78
N ASN A 89 -6.11 -18.83 -16.37
CA ASN A 89 -5.66 -17.90 -15.35
C ASN A 89 -5.17 -16.60 -15.99
N VAL A 90 -6.00 -15.55 -15.90
CA VAL A 90 -5.65 -14.21 -16.35
C VAL A 90 -5.82 -13.20 -15.22
N VAL A 91 -4.94 -12.22 -15.19
CA VAL A 91 -5.06 -11.03 -14.36
C VAL A 91 -4.80 -9.81 -15.24
N ALA A 92 -5.62 -8.80 -15.11
CA ALA A 92 -5.51 -7.56 -15.86
C ALA A 92 -5.24 -6.40 -14.90
N VAL A 93 -4.26 -5.56 -15.26
CA VAL A 93 -3.87 -4.37 -14.48
C VAL A 93 -3.73 -3.17 -15.40
N LYS A 94 -4.04 -1.99 -14.90
CA LYS A 94 -3.81 -0.75 -15.65
C LYS A 94 -2.32 -0.43 -15.73
N ALA A 95 -1.92 0.12 -16.86
CA ALA A 95 -0.57 0.61 -17.08
C ALA A 95 -0.26 1.79 -16.15
N PRO A 96 0.98 1.86 -15.60
CA PRO A 96 1.35 2.92 -14.68
C PRO A 96 1.58 4.25 -15.38
N GLY A 97 1.25 5.33 -14.71
CA GLY A 97 1.50 6.69 -15.18
C GLY A 97 0.55 7.14 -16.29
N TYR A 98 0.83 8.31 -16.85
CA TYR A 98 0.02 8.96 -17.88
C TYR A 98 0.94 9.54 -18.97
N GLY A 99 0.42 9.60 -20.22
CA GLY A 99 1.13 10.20 -21.35
C GLY A 99 2.49 9.55 -21.62
N ASP A 100 3.51 10.36 -21.90
CA ASP A 100 4.85 9.86 -22.25
C ASP A 100 5.51 9.08 -21.10
N ARG A 101 5.21 9.41 -19.87
CA ARG A 101 5.69 8.63 -18.70
C ARG A 101 5.18 7.20 -18.72
N ARG A 102 3.93 6.98 -19.12
CA ARG A 102 3.38 5.64 -19.26
C ARG A 102 4.18 4.83 -20.26
N LYS A 103 4.49 5.41 -21.42
CA LYS A 103 5.29 4.76 -22.46
C LYS A 103 6.67 4.36 -21.95
N GLU A 104 7.32 5.27 -21.23
CA GLU A 104 8.63 5.04 -20.61
C GLU A 104 8.58 3.92 -19.55
N MET A 105 7.54 3.89 -18.72
CA MET A 105 7.38 2.85 -17.70
C MET A 105 7.03 1.49 -18.32
N LEU A 106 6.21 1.44 -19.36
CA LEU A 106 5.91 0.22 -20.10
C LEU A 106 7.17 -0.33 -20.77
N GLN A 107 8.01 0.54 -21.33
CA GLN A 107 9.30 0.14 -21.90
C GLN A 107 10.24 -0.44 -20.82
N ASP A 108 10.27 0.15 -19.63
CA ASP A 108 11.06 -0.35 -18.51
C ASP A 108 10.59 -1.76 -18.09
N ILE A 109 9.27 -1.99 -18.08
CA ILE A 109 8.69 -3.30 -17.77
C ILE A 109 9.03 -4.32 -18.88
N ALA A 110 8.92 -3.93 -20.13
CA ALA A 110 9.24 -4.78 -21.27
C ALA A 110 10.71 -5.25 -21.22
N ILE A 111 11.65 -4.34 -20.98
CA ILE A 111 13.07 -4.66 -20.83
C ILE A 111 13.29 -5.58 -19.62
N LEU A 112 12.62 -5.32 -18.49
CA LEU A 112 12.74 -6.14 -17.29
C LEU A 112 12.26 -7.57 -17.49
N THR A 113 11.20 -7.75 -18.27
CA THR A 113 10.53 -9.04 -18.47
C THR A 113 10.96 -9.76 -19.75
N GLY A 114 11.73 -9.11 -20.61
CA GLY A 114 12.18 -9.63 -21.90
C GLY A 114 11.07 -9.66 -22.95
N GLY A 115 10.01 -8.87 -22.77
CA GLY A 115 8.92 -8.71 -23.74
C GLY A 115 9.04 -7.46 -24.57
N GLN A 116 7.99 -7.18 -25.35
CA GLN A 116 7.85 -5.99 -26.17
C GLN A 116 6.61 -5.19 -25.77
N VAL A 117 6.67 -3.86 -25.93
CA VAL A 117 5.48 -3.02 -25.79
C VAL A 117 4.71 -3.08 -27.11
N ILE A 118 3.47 -3.54 -27.04
CA ILE A 118 2.58 -3.59 -28.18
C ILE A 118 1.88 -2.24 -28.32
N SER A 119 2.34 -1.42 -29.27
CA SER A 119 1.87 -0.07 -29.52
C SER A 119 1.78 0.19 -31.02
N GLU A 120 0.74 0.90 -31.46
CA GLU A 120 0.61 1.31 -32.86
C GLU A 120 1.72 2.25 -33.30
N GLU A 121 2.19 3.11 -32.40
CA GLU A 121 3.31 4.01 -32.70
C GLU A 121 4.60 3.25 -32.99
N LEU A 122 4.76 2.05 -32.42
CA LEU A 122 5.90 1.17 -32.66
C LEU A 122 5.65 0.18 -33.82
N GLY A 123 4.47 0.26 -34.47
CA GLY A 123 4.11 -0.59 -35.59
C GLY A 123 3.59 -1.99 -35.22
N PHE A 124 3.19 -2.19 -33.96
CA PHE A 124 2.65 -3.46 -33.47
C PHE A 124 1.12 -3.39 -33.31
N ASP A 125 0.42 -4.44 -33.74
CA ASP A 125 -1.01 -4.61 -33.51
C ASP A 125 -1.29 -5.74 -32.51
N LEU A 126 -2.26 -5.50 -31.61
CA LEU A 126 -2.72 -6.50 -30.65
C LEU A 126 -3.24 -7.78 -31.31
N LYS A 127 -3.86 -7.67 -32.49
CA LYS A 127 -4.39 -8.82 -33.25
C LYS A 127 -3.31 -9.74 -33.82
N GLU A 128 -2.13 -9.19 -34.08
CA GLU A 128 -1.00 -9.92 -34.64
C GLU A 128 0.02 -10.33 -33.57
N THR A 129 -0.28 -10.05 -32.30
CA THR A 129 0.61 -10.35 -31.19
C THR A 129 0.75 -11.87 -30.99
N THR A 130 1.98 -12.32 -30.89
CA THR A 130 2.35 -13.73 -30.63
C THR A 130 2.96 -13.90 -29.26
N MET A 131 3.03 -15.16 -28.78
CA MET A 131 3.59 -15.46 -27.46
C MET A 131 5.07 -15.06 -27.31
N ASP A 132 5.83 -15.00 -28.39
CA ASP A 132 7.27 -14.63 -28.37
C ASP A 132 7.50 -13.16 -28.06
N GLN A 133 6.48 -12.32 -28.25
CA GLN A 133 6.53 -10.89 -27.93
C GLN A 133 6.16 -10.59 -26.48
N LEU A 134 5.64 -11.59 -25.76
CA LEU A 134 5.24 -11.44 -24.36
C LEU A 134 6.44 -11.47 -23.43
N GLY A 135 6.39 -10.64 -22.41
CA GLY A 135 7.35 -10.72 -21.30
C GLY A 135 7.10 -11.96 -20.45
N ARG A 136 8.12 -12.32 -19.65
CA ARG A 136 8.03 -13.43 -18.68
C ARG A 136 8.64 -13.03 -17.34
N ALA A 137 8.14 -13.61 -16.28
CA ALA A 137 8.70 -13.47 -14.95
C ALA A 137 8.50 -14.79 -14.19
N LYS A 138 9.31 -15.01 -13.15
CA LYS A 138 9.17 -16.18 -12.30
C LYS A 138 7.88 -16.17 -11.50
N SER A 139 7.49 -15.03 -10.96
CA SER A 139 6.17 -14.82 -10.37
C SER A 139 5.76 -13.36 -10.41
N VAL A 140 4.45 -13.13 -10.43
CA VAL A 140 3.87 -11.79 -10.32
C VAL A 140 2.83 -11.82 -9.21
N LYS A 141 2.89 -10.83 -8.34
CA LYS A 141 1.92 -10.60 -7.28
C LYS A 141 1.22 -9.28 -7.51
N VAL A 142 -0.08 -9.33 -7.73
CA VAL A 142 -0.94 -8.16 -7.94
C VAL A 142 -1.77 -7.94 -6.68
N GLN A 143 -1.69 -6.74 -6.13
CA GLN A 143 -2.48 -6.25 -5.01
C GLN A 143 -3.24 -5.01 -5.44
N LYS A 144 -4.17 -4.53 -4.63
CA LYS A 144 -5.02 -3.37 -4.95
C LYS A 144 -4.22 -2.12 -5.36
N GLU A 145 -3.10 -1.87 -4.71
CA GLU A 145 -2.28 -0.67 -4.93
C GLU A 145 -0.95 -0.95 -5.63
N ASN A 146 -0.51 -2.21 -5.63
CA ASN A 146 0.84 -2.55 -6.08
C ASN A 146 0.86 -3.83 -6.91
N THR A 147 1.69 -3.82 -7.95
CA THR A 147 2.05 -5.02 -8.71
C THR A 147 3.55 -5.28 -8.58
N VAL A 148 3.89 -6.46 -8.09
CA VAL A 148 5.29 -6.88 -7.86
C VAL A 148 5.65 -7.96 -8.89
N ILE A 149 6.66 -7.68 -9.71
CA ILE A 149 7.22 -8.63 -10.68
C ILE A 149 8.53 -9.19 -10.09
N VAL A 150 8.60 -10.50 -9.92
CA VAL A 150 9.73 -11.18 -9.29
C VAL A 150 10.51 -11.96 -10.34
N ASP A 151 11.82 -11.73 -10.40
CA ASP A 151 12.74 -12.42 -11.34
C ASP A 151 12.23 -12.35 -12.80
N GLY A 152 12.13 -11.13 -13.36
CA GLY A 152 11.84 -10.92 -14.79
C GLY A 152 12.91 -11.58 -15.66
N CYS A 153 12.48 -12.15 -16.79
CA CYS A 153 13.36 -12.92 -17.70
C CYS A 153 14.10 -12.02 -18.73
N GLY A 154 14.13 -10.71 -18.54
CA GLY A 154 14.82 -9.77 -19.40
C GLY A 154 16.34 -9.95 -19.43
N ASP A 155 16.96 -9.55 -20.55
CA ASP A 155 18.41 -9.58 -20.67
C ASP A 155 19.08 -8.57 -19.73
N LYS A 156 20.10 -9.02 -19.00
CA LYS A 156 20.80 -8.21 -18.01
C LYS A 156 21.51 -7.01 -18.64
N ASN A 157 22.10 -7.18 -19.82
CA ASN A 157 22.81 -6.12 -20.51
C ASN A 157 21.81 -5.03 -20.93
N ALA A 158 20.66 -5.40 -21.48
CA ALA A 158 19.59 -4.46 -21.84
C ALA A 158 19.07 -3.68 -20.62
N ILE A 159 18.99 -4.34 -19.45
CA ILE A 159 18.60 -3.68 -18.20
C ILE A 159 19.68 -2.71 -17.72
N GLU A 160 20.97 -3.09 -17.80
CA GLU A 160 22.10 -2.23 -17.41
C GLU A 160 22.19 -1.02 -18.33
N ASP A 161 22.01 -1.20 -19.64
CA ASP A 161 21.95 -0.10 -20.62
C ASP A 161 20.80 0.85 -20.34
N ARG A 162 19.61 0.32 -19.99
CA ARG A 162 18.46 1.15 -19.62
C ARG A 162 18.71 1.94 -18.34
N VAL A 163 19.33 1.33 -17.35
CA VAL A 163 19.75 1.99 -16.10
C VAL A 163 20.73 3.13 -16.39
N ALA A 164 21.70 2.91 -17.30
CA ALA A 164 22.64 3.94 -17.71
C ALA A 164 21.95 5.12 -18.43
N GLN A 165 20.98 4.84 -19.30
CA GLN A 165 20.17 5.88 -19.96
C GLN A 165 19.40 6.74 -18.95
N ILE A 166 18.74 6.11 -17.96
CA ILE A 166 17.99 6.84 -16.92
C ILE A 166 18.93 7.69 -16.06
N LYS A 167 20.12 7.18 -15.70
CA LYS A 167 21.12 7.95 -14.96
C LYS A 167 21.59 9.18 -15.73
N LYS A 168 21.84 9.04 -17.02
CA LYS A 168 22.23 10.16 -17.88
C LYS A 168 21.10 11.20 -17.95
N ALA A 169 19.86 10.78 -18.15
CA ALA A 169 18.70 11.67 -18.15
C ALA A 169 18.54 12.41 -16.80
N LEU A 170 18.89 11.75 -15.69
CA LEU A 170 18.84 12.33 -14.34
C LEU A 170 19.89 13.47 -14.18
N GLU A 171 21.06 13.32 -14.78
CA GLU A 171 22.12 14.35 -14.75
C GLU A 171 21.77 15.55 -15.64
N GLU A 172 21.08 15.33 -16.76
CA GLU A 172 20.72 16.37 -17.73
C GLU A 172 19.46 17.17 -17.31
N THR A 173 18.62 16.60 -16.45
CA THR A 173 17.34 17.20 -16.03
C THR A 173 17.54 18.28 -14.98
N THR A 174 16.93 19.46 -15.20
CA THR A 174 16.95 20.60 -14.25
C THR A 174 15.70 20.67 -13.35
N SER A 175 14.63 19.97 -13.70
CA SER A 175 13.37 19.92 -12.97
C SER A 175 13.47 18.97 -11.77
N GLU A 176 13.27 19.46 -10.56
CA GLU A 176 13.28 18.61 -9.35
C GLU A 176 12.19 17.52 -9.37
N PHE A 177 11.03 17.84 -9.94
CA PHE A 177 9.96 16.87 -10.10
C PHE A 177 10.32 15.72 -11.07
N ASP A 178 10.98 16.05 -12.19
CA ASP A 178 11.41 15.02 -13.15
C ASP A 178 12.57 14.21 -12.58
N LYS A 179 13.47 14.82 -11.81
CA LYS A 179 14.52 14.10 -11.07
C LYS A 179 13.93 13.07 -10.12
N GLU A 180 12.94 13.45 -9.32
CA GLU A 180 12.27 12.53 -8.41
C GLU A 180 11.67 11.32 -9.17
N LYS A 181 11.01 11.57 -10.31
CA LYS A 181 10.42 10.51 -11.12
C LYS A 181 11.43 9.62 -11.83
N LEU A 182 12.55 10.18 -12.29
CA LEU A 182 13.66 9.39 -12.83
C LEU A 182 14.35 8.56 -11.75
N GLN A 183 14.53 9.09 -10.54
CA GLN A 183 15.06 8.34 -9.40
C GLN A 183 14.13 7.17 -9.00
N GLU A 184 12.82 7.39 -9.02
CA GLU A 184 11.83 6.35 -8.77
C GLU A 184 11.95 5.20 -9.79
N ARG A 185 12.03 5.53 -11.09
CA ARG A 185 12.23 4.54 -12.17
C ARG A 185 13.55 3.80 -12.01
N LEU A 186 14.63 4.53 -11.71
CA LEU A 186 15.95 3.96 -11.47
C LEU A 186 15.92 2.97 -10.31
N ALA A 187 15.27 3.32 -9.21
CA ALA A 187 15.12 2.44 -8.04
C ALA A 187 14.35 1.16 -8.39
N LYS A 188 13.31 1.25 -9.22
CA LYS A 188 12.52 0.10 -9.68
C LYS A 188 13.32 -0.86 -10.58
N LEU A 189 14.19 -0.33 -11.45
CA LEU A 189 14.99 -1.13 -12.37
C LEU A 189 16.30 -1.65 -11.75
N ALA A 190 17.02 -0.80 -11.03
CA ALA A 190 18.34 -1.11 -10.46
C ALA A 190 18.23 -1.66 -9.03
N GLY A 191 17.15 -1.33 -8.32
CA GLY A 191 16.89 -1.79 -6.97
C GLY A 191 16.46 -3.25 -6.92
N GLY A 192 16.76 -3.91 -5.81
CA GLY A 192 16.19 -5.23 -5.51
C GLY A 192 14.98 -5.08 -4.59
N VAL A 193 14.13 -6.10 -4.53
CA VAL A 193 13.08 -6.20 -3.51
C VAL A 193 13.61 -7.08 -2.36
N ALA A 194 13.58 -6.54 -1.16
CA ALA A 194 13.79 -7.34 0.03
C ALA A 194 12.50 -8.09 0.38
N VAL A 195 12.57 -9.41 0.44
CA VAL A 195 11.44 -10.24 0.86
C VAL A 195 11.70 -10.72 2.28
N ILE A 196 10.92 -10.22 3.22
CA ILE A 196 10.93 -10.70 4.61
C ILE A 196 9.88 -11.81 4.73
N ARG A 197 10.34 -13.03 4.98
CA ARG A 197 9.44 -14.16 5.22
C ARG A 197 9.17 -14.28 6.70
N VAL A 198 7.90 -14.20 7.08
CA VAL A 198 7.44 -14.34 8.46
C VAL A 198 6.91 -15.76 8.65
N GLY A 199 7.30 -16.39 9.76
CA GLY A 199 6.80 -17.69 10.18
C GLY A 199 6.54 -17.69 11.67
N ALA A 200 5.58 -18.49 12.12
CA ALA A 200 5.28 -18.72 13.54
C ALA A 200 4.69 -20.12 13.70
N ALA A 201 4.55 -20.56 14.96
CA ALA A 201 4.00 -21.88 15.27
C ALA A 201 2.51 -21.99 14.97
N THR A 202 1.77 -20.87 15.09
CA THR A 202 0.34 -20.79 14.82
C THR A 202 0.01 -19.73 13.78
N GLU A 203 -1.12 -19.88 13.10
CA GLU A 203 -1.59 -18.93 12.09
C GLU A 203 -1.86 -17.55 12.71
N THR A 204 -2.41 -17.51 13.92
CA THR A 204 -2.68 -16.26 14.64
C THR A 204 -1.40 -15.49 14.94
N GLU A 205 -0.37 -16.17 15.46
CA GLU A 205 0.95 -15.56 15.71
C GLU A 205 1.61 -15.10 14.42
N MET A 206 1.47 -15.86 13.32
CA MET A 206 2.01 -15.47 12.03
C MET A 206 1.34 -14.21 11.49
N LYS A 207 0.00 -14.12 11.61
CA LYS A 207 -0.76 -12.91 11.21
C LYS A 207 -0.34 -11.70 12.04
N GLU A 208 -0.21 -11.86 13.36
CA GLU A 208 0.21 -10.79 14.26
C GLU A 208 1.63 -10.31 13.93
N ALA A 209 2.57 -11.22 13.76
CA ALA A 209 3.94 -10.89 13.39
C ALA A 209 4.03 -10.20 12.02
N LYS A 210 3.21 -10.61 11.05
CA LYS A 210 3.10 -9.96 9.73
C LYS A 210 2.61 -8.52 9.86
N LEU A 211 1.50 -8.30 10.58
CA LEU A 211 0.92 -6.97 10.78
C LEU A 211 1.90 -6.04 11.51
N ARG A 212 2.61 -6.54 12.49
CA ARG A 212 3.65 -5.78 13.21
C ARG A 212 4.80 -5.37 12.30
N MET A 213 5.22 -6.24 11.37
CA MET A 213 6.25 -5.88 10.38
C MET A 213 5.74 -4.87 9.35
N GLU A 214 4.51 -5.00 8.89
CA GLU A 214 3.88 -4.03 7.98
C GLU A 214 3.77 -2.65 8.64
N ASP A 215 3.37 -2.59 9.91
CA ASP A 215 3.32 -1.36 10.70
C ASP A 215 4.71 -0.72 10.84
N ALA A 216 5.71 -1.49 11.21
CA ALA A 216 7.09 -1.01 11.32
C ALA A 216 7.63 -0.48 9.98
N LEU A 217 7.30 -1.12 8.85
CA LEU A 217 7.69 -0.67 7.52
C LEU A 217 7.03 0.68 7.17
N ASN A 218 5.74 0.80 7.43
CA ASN A 218 4.98 2.02 7.16
C ASN A 218 5.44 3.18 8.06
N ALA A 219 5.70 2.90 9.34
CA ALA A 219 6.28 3.86 10.27
C ALA A 219 7.67 4.34 9.80
N THR A 220 8.51 3.43 9.32
CA THR A 220 9.84 3.77 8.79
C THR A 220 9.74 4.66 7.54
N ARG A 221 8.83 4.36 6.60
CA ARG A 221 8.59 5.21 5.43
C ARG A 221 8.14 6.61 5.83
N ALA A 222 7.16 6.71 6.73
CA ALA A 222 6.68 7.99 7.25
C ALA A 222 7.79 8.79 7.95
N ALA A 223 8.69 8.10 8.67
CA ALA A 223 9.83 8.73 9.33
C ALA A 223 10.88 9.26 8.34
N VAL A 224 11.07 8.58 7.20
CA VAL A 224 11.97 9.08 6.13
C VAL A 224 11.40 10.34 5.47
N GLU A 225 10.07 10.45 5.37
CA GLU A 225 9.43 11.61 4.71
C GLU A 225 9.45 12.88 5.56
N GLU A 226 9.11 12.81 6.86
CA GLU A 226 8.95 13.99 7.72
C GLU A 226 9.80 13.95 9.01
N GLY A 227 10.67 12.94 9.15
CA GLY A 227 11.51 12.80 10.33
C GLY A 227 10.83 12.10 11.52
N ILE A 228 11.52 12.13 12.64
CA ILE A 228 11.13 11.44 13.89
C ILE A 228 10.97 12.42 15.03
N ILE A 229 10.13 12.06 16.00
CA ILE A 229 9.90 12.79 17.24
C ILE A 229 9.93 11.81 18.42
N GLY A 230 10.00 12.33 19.65
CA GLY A 230 9.83 11.53 20.85
C GLY A 230 8.47 10.86 20.88
N GLY A 231 8.45 9.53 21.06
CA GLY A 231 7.26 8.71 20.99
C GLY A 231 6.40 8.72 22.26
N GLY A 232 5.47 7.79 22.33
CA GLY A 232 4.63 7.58 23.49
C GLY A 232 3.70 8.75 23.85
N GLY A 233 3.37 9.60 22.88
CA GLY A 233 2.54 10.79 23.09
C GLY A 233 3.26 11.96 23.76
N SER A 234 4.56 11.84 24.06
CA SER A 234 5.33 12.90 24.74
C SER A 234 5.46 14.17 23.91
N ALA A 235 5.59 14.04 22.58
CA ALA A 235 5.66 15.16 21.65
C ALA A 235 4.40 16.07 21.71
N TYR A 236 3.21 15.48 21.86
CA TYR A 236 1.98 16.23 22.02
C TYR A 236 1.96 17.06 23.32
N ILE A 237 2.49 16.47 24.43
CA ILE A 237 2.54 17.18 25.71
C ILE A 237 3.50 18.37 25.63
N HIS A 238 4.65 18.20 24.99
CA HIS A 238 5.57 19.34 24.80
C HIS A 238 5.01 20.40 23.85
N ALA A 239 4.34 20.01 22.74
CA ALA A 239 3.69 20.93 21.83
C ALA A 239 2.54 21.68 22.50
N SER A 240 1.88 21.10 23.50
CA SER A 240 0.76 21.75 24.20
C SER A 240 1.13 23.09 24.84
N LYS A 241 2.42 23.30 25.17
CA LYS A 241 2.91 24.59 25.73
C LYS A 241 2.74 25.73 24.73
N GLU A 242 3.06 25.50 23.46
CA GLU A 242 2.92 26.50 22.40
C GLU A 242 1.44 26.71 22.01
N VAL A 243 0.69 25.61 21.95
CA VAL A 243 -0.77 25.69 21.69
C VAL A 243 -1.47 26.49 22.80
N LYS A 244 -1.03 26.36 24.05
CA LYS A 244 -1.59 27.13 25.17
C LYS A 244 -1.31 28.62 25.02
N LYS A 245 -0.10 29.03 24.65
CA LYS A 245 0.23 30.42 24.41
C LYS A 245 -0.69 31.01 23.33
N PHE A 246 -0.85 30.27 22.23
CA PHE A 246 -1.76 30.66 21.15
C PHE A 246 -3.23 30.76 21.63
N ALA A 247 -3.70 29.77 22.40
CA ALA A 247 -5.06 29.78 22.96
C ALA A 247 -5.32 30.95 23.91
N ASP A 248 -4.30 31.43 24.64
CA ASP A 248 -4.42 32.55 25.53
C ASP A 248 -4.61 33.91 24.82
N GLU A 249 -4.20 34.00 23.54
CA GLU A 249 -4.39 35.16 22.64
C GLU A 249 -5.78 35.21 22.00
N LEU A 250 -6.52 34.08 22.04
CA LEU A 250 -7.85 33.94 21.41
C LEU A 250 -8.98 34.34 22.40
N GLU A 251 -10.13 34.68 21.84
CA GLU A 251 -11.35 34.99 22.59
C GLU A 251 -12.55 34.16 22.11
N GLY A 252 -13.61 34.09 22.92
CA GLY A 252 -14.88 33.45 22.55
C GLY A 252 -14.78 31.98 22.15
N ASP A 253 -15.42 31.62 21.05
CA ASP A 253 -15.53 30.24 20.58
C ASP A 253 -14.20 29.72 20.03
N GLU A 254 -13.36 30.58 19.48
CA GLU A 254 -12.03 30.17 19.00
C GLU A 254 -11.15 29.72 20.16
N LYS A 255 -11.20 30.42 21.30
CA LYS A 255 -10.51 29.99 22.53
C LYS A 255 -11.04 28.67 23.04
N THR A 256 -12.35 28.48 22.98
CA THR A 256 -12.99 27.23 23.38
C THR A 256 -12.51 26.08 22.51
N GLY A 257 -12.45 26.25 21.19
CA GLY A 257 -11.92 25.27 20.24
C GLY A 257 -10.45 24.92 20.53
N ALA A 258 -9.61 25.93 20.76
CA ALA A 258 -8.20 25.71 21.10
C ALA A 258 -8.03 24.94 22.43
N ASN A 259 -8.88 25.21 23.42
CA ASN A 259 -8.88 24.45 24.69
C ASN A 259 -9.31 22.99 24.53
N ILE A 260 -10.22 22.70 23.60
CA ILE A 260 -10.58 21.31 23.25
C ILE A 260 -9.36 20.58 22.70
N ILE A 261 -8.63 21.19 21.77
CA ILE A 261 -7.38 20.61 21.23
C ILE A 261 -6.35 20.40 22.36
N LEU A 262 -6.13 21.39 23.22
CA LEU A 262 -5.21 21.24 24.36
C LEU A 262 -5.54 20.02 25.23
N LYS A 263 -6.82 19.80 25.50
CA LYS A 263 -7.27 18.64 26.26
C LYS A 263 -7.06 17.32 25.49
N ALA A 264 -7.29 17.33 24.19
CA ALA A 264 -7.10 16.16 23.34
C ALA A 264 -5.63 15.74 23.24
N LEU A 265 -4.67 16.67 23.24
CA LEU A 265 -3.24 16.38 23.19
C LEU A 265 -2.73 15.57 24.40
N GLU A 266 -3.43 15.59 25.52
CA GLU A 266 -3.08 14.81 26.71
C GLU A 266 -3.46 13.33 26.57
N ALA A 267 -4.50 13.03 25.77
CA ALA A 267 -5.13 11.72 25.75
C ALA A 267 -4.21 10.55 25.38
N PRO A 268 -3.29 10.65 24.40
CA PRO A 268 -2.43 9.52 24.04
C PRO A 268 -1.52 9.07 25.19
N LEU A 269 -0.77 9.97 25.80
CA LEU A 269 0.09 9.64 26.93
C LEU A 269 -0.71 9.18 28.15
N TYR A 270 -1.83 9.85 28.43
CA TYR A 270 -2.73 9.46 29.51
C TYR A 270 -3.20 8.02 29.36
N GLN A 271 -3.63 7.63 28.14
CA GLN A 271 -4.13 6.29 27.89
C GLN A 271 -3.01 5.23 27.96
N ILE A 272 -1.81 5.54 27.47
CA ILE A 272 -0.64 4.64 27.60
C ILE A 272 -0.34 4.36 29.05
N ALA A 273 -0.28 5.41 29.91
CA ALA A 273 -0.05 5.25 31.33
C ALA A 273 -1.16 4.43 32.00
N LYS A 274 -2.42 4.69 31.68
CA LYS A 274 -3.56 3.94 32.19
C LYS A 274 -3.52 2.46 31.78
N ASN A 275 -3.12 2.14 30.54
CA ASN A 275 -2.97 0.78 30.08
C ASN A 275 -1.85 0.03 30.83
N ALA A 276 -0.83 0.75 31.32
CA ALA A 276 0.21 0.22 32.20
C ALA A 276 -0.23 0.10 33.68
N GLY A 277 -1.49 0.42 34.00
CA GLY A 277 -2.01 0.38 35.35
C GLY A 277 -1.63 1.58 36.23
N LEU A 278 -1.15 2.66 35.61
CA LEU A 278 -0.63 3.85 36.30
C LEU A 278 -1.61 5.02 36.24
N GLU A 279 -1.43 6.02 37.11
CA GLU A 279 -2.26 7.22 37.13
C GLU A 279 -1.82 8.19 36.01
N GLY A 280 -2.58 8.23 34.94
CA GLY A 280 -2.24 8.97 33.72
C GLY A 280 -2.09 10.48 33.94
N ALA A 281 -2.92 11.07 34.80
CA ALA A 281 -2.86 12.52 35.09
C ALA A 281 -1.53 12.93 35.73
N VAL A 282 -1.00 12.10 36.64
CA VAL A 282 0.29 12.34 37.29
C VAL A 282 1.44 12.30 36.29
N ILE A 283 1.40 11.32 35.39
CA ILE A 283 2.45 11.13 34.39
C ILE A 283 2.42 12.27 33.36
N VAL A 284 1.24 12.65 32.85
CA VAL A 284 1.07 13.77 31.92
C VAL A 284 1.62 15.07 32.52
N ASN A 285 1.28 15.37 33.78
CA ASN A 285 1.78 16.59 34.43
C ASN A 285 3.29 16.57 34.60
N LYS A 286 3.87 15.44 34.97
CA LYS A 286 5.32 15.31 35.16
C LYS A 286 6.09 15.45 33.85
N VAL A 287 5.58 14.87 32.73
CA VAL A 287 6.17 15.07 31.41
C VAL A 287 6.03 16.52 30.95
N ARG A 288 4.90 17.18 31.24
CA ARG A 288 4.69 18.61 30.92
C ARG A 288 5.70 19.52 31.61
N GLU A 289 6.11 19.22 32.83
CA GLU A 289 7.09 19.98 33.60
C GLU A 289 8.52 19.67 33.21
N SER A 290 8.77 18.54 32.56
CA SER A 290 10.11 18.11 32.16
C SER A 290 10.66 18.87 30.95
N GLU A 291 11.94 18.66 30.66
CA GLU A 291 12.64 19.22 29.52
C GLU A 291 12.09 18.65 28.18
N PRO A 292 12.10 19.42 27.09
CA PRO A 292 11.73 18.93 25.77
C PRO A 292 12.51 17.66 25.39
N GLY A 293 11.80 16.67 24.85
CA GLY A 293 12.38 15.35 24.52
C GLY A 293 12.26 14.31 25.61
N THR A 294 11.95 14.70 26.84
CA THR A 294 11.67 13.77 27.96
C THR A 294 10.24 13.24 27.83
N GLY A 295 10.07 11.94 27.96
CA GLY A 295 8.79 11.26 28.00
C GLY A 295 8.75 10.18 29.06
N PHE A 296 7.69 9.38 29.02
CA PHE A 296 7.50 8.28 29.96
C PHE A 296 7.62 6.93 29.24
N ASP A 297 8.63 6.14 29.63
CA ASP A 297 8.77 4.75 29.22
C ASP A 297 7.87 3.88 30.11
N ALA A 298 6.72 3.49 29.56
CA ALA A 298 5.71 2.71 30.27
C ALA A 298 6.15 1.26 30.57
N TYR A 299 7.11 0.74 29.81
CA TYR A 299 7.63 -0.61 30.04
C TYR A 299 8.55 -0.69 31.25
N ASN A 300 9.45 0.30 31.41
CA ASN A 300 10.40 0.38 32.51
C ASN A 300 9.92 1.31 33.66
N GLU A 301 8.77 1.96 33.49
CA GLU A 301 8.19 2.94 34.44
C GLU A 301 9.13 4.09 34.78
N LYS A 302 9.85 4.61 33.78
CA LYS A 302 10.87 5.66 33.96
C LYS A 302 10.63 6.85 33.06
N TYR A 303 11.06 8.01 33.52
CA TYR A 303 11.15 9.22 32.73
C TYR A 303 12.51 9.27 32.04
N VAL A 304 12.53 9.33 30.73
CA VAL A 304 13.75 9.20 29.93
C VAL A 304 13.71 10.15 28.71
N ASN A 305 14.89 10.42 28.15
CA ASN A 305 14.94 11.03 26.82
C ASN A 305 14.47 9.99 25.80
N MET A 306 13.33 10.26 25.16
CA MET A 306 12.66 9.30 24.28
C MET A 306 13.51 8.98 23.04
N VAL A 307 14.21 9.96 22.50
CA VAL A 307 15.06 9.79 21.31
C VAL A 307 16.28 8.91 21.63
N GLU A 308 16.95 9.16 22.75
CA GLU A 308 18.13 8.38 23.16
C GLU A 308 17.77 6.94 23.52
N GLN A 309 16.57 6.71 24.03
CA GLN A 309 16.09 5.37 24.35
C GLN A 309 15.48 4.63 23.14
N GLY A 310 15.41 5.28 21.99
CA GLY A 310 14.85 4.68 20.76
C GLY A 310 13.32 4.54 20.79
N ILE A 311 12.62 5.28 21.66
CA ILE A 311 11.16 5.33 21.71
C ILE A 311 10.73 6.48 20.82
N LEU A 312 10.48 6.17 19.55
CA LEU A 312 10.30 7.13 18.47
C LEU A 312 8.94 6.97 17.79
N ASP A 313 8.35 8.09 17.42
CA ASP A 313 7.19 8.12 16.52
C ASP A 313 7.55 8.90 15.23
N PRO A 314 7.01 8.51 14.07
CA PRO A 314 7.12 9.31 12.85
C PRO A 314 6.34 10.62 12.99
N ALA A 315 6.97 11.75 12.70
CA ALA A 315 6.32 13.07 12.78
C ALA A 315 5.08 13.15 11.89
N LYS A 316 5.13 12.57 10.69
CA LYS A 316 4.00 12.50 9.74
C LYS A 316 2.78 11.81 10.34
N VAL A 317 2.96 10.67 11.01
CA VAL A 317 1.85 9.90 11.60
C VAL A 317 1.19 10.71 12.70
N THR A 318 1.98 11.27 13.62
CA THR A 318 1.50 12.05 14.76
C THR A 318 0.75 13.31 14.29
N ARG A 319 1.32 14.04 13.34
CA ARG A 319 0.69 15.24 12.76
C ARG A 319 -0.61 14.89 12.04
N SER A 320 -0.60 13.87 11.17
CA SER A 320 -1.78 13.47 10.38
C SER A 320 -2.90 12.94 11.27
N ALA A 321 -2.58 12.23 12.34
CA ALA A 321 -3.58 11.74 13.30
C ALA A 321 -4.36 12.91 13.94
N LEU A 322 -3.66 13.94 14.40
CA LEU A 322 -4.31 15.14 14.97
C LEU A 322 -5.13 15.90 13.92
N GLN A 323 -4.58 16.08 12.73
CA GLN A 323 -5.25 16.78 11.62
C GLN A 323 -6.53 16.06 11.19
N ASN A 324 -6.48 14.76 11.01
CA ASN A 324 -7.63 13.96 10.60
C ASN A 324 -8.70 13.92 11.70
N ALA A 325 -8.29 13.75 12.96
CA ALA A 325 -9.22 13.78 14.09
C ALA A 325 -9.93 15.14 14.20
N THR A 326 -9.22 16.23 14.03
CA THR A 326 -9.80 17.58 14.04
C THR A 326 -10.76 17.78 12.87
N SER A 327 -10.41 17.30 11.67
CA SER A 327 -11.28 17.40 10.49
C SER A 327 -12.61 16.66 10.70
N VAL A 328 -12.57 15.43 11.22
CA VAL A 328 -13.78 14.65 11.50
C VAL A 328 -14.61 15.30 12.61
N ALA A 329 -13.97 15.75 13.70
CA ALA A 329 -14.66 16.41 14.79
C ALA A 329 -15.35 17.70 14.33
N SER A 330 -14.69 18.52 13.52
CA SER A 330 -15.25 19.76 12.96
C SER A 330 -16.46 19.47 12.06
N THR A 331 -16.37 18.44 11.22
CA THR A 331 -17.48 18.01 10.38
C THR A 331 -18.68 17.58 11.24
N LEU A 332 -18.44 16.79 12.28
CA LEU A 332 -19.50 16.32 13.18
C LEU A 332 -20.19 17.49 13.92
N LEU A 333 -19.41 18.47 14.38
CA LEU A 333 -19.94 19.64 15.08
C LEU A 333 -20.83 20.54 14.20
N THR A 334 -20.65 20.50 12.88
CA THR A 334 -21.46 21.28 11.93
C THR A 334 -22.66 20.53 11.37
N THR A 335 -22.88 19.26 11.75
CA THR A 335 -24.03 18.47 11.30
C THR A 335 -25.23 18.62 12.23
N GLU A 336 -26.43 18.74 11.65
CA GLU A 336 -27.68 18.78 12.40
C GLU A 336 -28.23 17.39 12.74
N SER A 337 -27.88 16.39 11.91
CA SER A 337 -28.36 15.01 12.09
C SER A 337 -27.34 13.99 11.58
N VAL A 338 -27.31 12.83 12.21
CA VAL A 338 -26.48 11.69 11.83
C VAL A 338 -27.37 10.51 11.49
N VAL A 339 -27.18 9.91 10.31
CA VAL A 339 -27.84 8.68 9.91
C VAL A 339 -26.84 7.52 10.05
N ALA A 340 -27.20 6.56 10.87
CA ALA A 340 -26.37 5.37 11.09
C ALA A 340 -27.17 4.09 10.84
N THR A 341 -26.49 3.03 10.42
CA THR A 341 -27.11 1.71 10.28
C THR A 341 -27.45 1.16 11.66
N ILE A 342 -28.71 0.76 11.85
CA ILE A 342 -29.12 0.07 13.08
C ILE A 342 -28.42 -1.28 13.12
N LYS A 343 -27.79 -1.58 14.26
CA LYS A 343 -27.13 -2.86 14.47
C LYS A 343 -28.22 -3.94 14.55
N GLU A 344 -28.29 -4.81 13.55
CA GLU A 344 -29.15 -5.98 13.60
C GLU A 344 -28.55 -7.00 14.59
N ASP A 345 -29.36 -7.49 15.53
CA ASP A 345 -28.96 -8.61 16.37
C ASP A 345 -28.79 -9.84 15.48
N ALA A 346 -27.60 -10.48 15.57
CA ALA A 346 -27.38 -11.71 14.84
C ALA A 346 -28.50 -12.70 15.16
N PRO A 347 -29.16 -13.33 14.15
CA PRO A 347 -30.21 -14.29 14.38
C PRO A 347 -29.68 -15.37 15.32
N ALA A 348 -30.41 -15.62 16.42
CA ALA A 348 -30.05 -16.64 17.37
C ALA A 348 -29.90 -17.97 16.61
N MET A 349 -28.73 -18.59 16.69
CA MET A 349 -28.53 -19.92 16.13
C MET A 349 -29.58 -20.84 16.74
N PRO A 350 -30.35 -21.61 15.93
CA PRO A 350 -31.30 -22.55 16.47
C PRO A 350 -30.54 -23.53 17.37
N ALA A 351 -30.94 -23.59 18.62
CA ALA A 351 -30.41 -24.55 19.58
C ALA A 351 -30.55 -25.94 18.96
N GLY A 352 -29.38 -26.55 18.65
CA GLY A 352 -29.34 -27.89 18.07
C GLY A 352 -30.14 -28.83 18.92
N GLY A 353 -31.23 -29.36 18.36
CA GLY A 353 -32.06 -30.37 18.98
C GLY A 353 -31.19 -31.57 19.34
N ALA A 354 -31.07 -31.85 20.63
CA ALA A 354 -30.55 -33.11 21.13
C ALA A 354 -31.58 -34.20 20.72
N GLY A 355 -31.36 -34.77 19.53
CA GLY A 355 -32.08 -35.95 19.07
C GLY A 355 -31.65 -37.14 19.94
N GLY A 356 -32.53 -37.58 20.80
CA GLY A 356 -32.36 -38.74 21.64
C GLY A 356 -32.07 -39.98 20.78
N MET A 357 -31.00 -40.67 21.10
CA MET A 357 -30.81 -42.07 20.75
C MET A 357 -31.71 -42.89 21.65
N GLY A 358 -32.88 -43.33 21.10
CA GLY A 358 -33.67 -44.42 21.62
C GLY A 358 -33.06 -45.75 21.22
N MET A 359 -32.79 -46.58 22.21
CA MET A 359 -32.46 -47.99 22.06
C MET A 359 -33.54 -48.75 21.27
N MET A 360 -33.17 -49.58 20.32
CA MET A 360 -33.51 -51.01 20.23
C MET A 360 -32.52 -51.68 19.31
#